data_0e111621b7adad5101c57624229f10c2
#
_entry.id   0e111621b7adad5101c57624229f10c2
#
_cell.length_a   1.000
_cell.length_b   1.000
_cell.length_c   1.000
_cell.angle_alpha   90.00
_cell.angle_beta   90.00
_cell.angle_gamma   90.00
#
_symmetry.space_group_name_H-M   'P 1'
#
loop_
_entity.id
_entity.type
_entity.pdbx_description
1 polymer ?
#
loop_
_entity_poly.entity_id
_entity_poly.type
_entity_poly.pdbx_seq_one_letter_code
_entity_poly.pdbx_strand_id
1 'polypeptide(L)'
;FNIDQPIINDVIVHLPPEAQRIYTELERDMFTELQDGEEIDAVNAAALTMKCLQVASGALYTSPDNKAYRVVHNEKIAALESIIEEAAGAPVLVAYQFVSDAKRILASIKGARLMDKDPQTLRDWNAGKIPVLLAHPASAGHGLNMQDGGNILVNFSHGWNLEHYLQIIERIGPVRQAQSGHPRPVFIYNIIAEGTLDRAVIARRSSKKEVQDILLEELKRRKEAGIEI
;
A
#
# COMPACT_ATOMS: atom_id res chain seq x y z
N PHE A 1 24.74 -1.31 -19.89
CA PHE A 1 23.29 -1.62 -19.90
C PHE A 1 22.56 -0.43 -19.31
N ASN A 2 21.81 0.30 -20.13
CA ASN A 2 20.92 1.34 -19.64
C ASN A 2 19.68 0.62 -19.09
N ILE A 3 19.57 0.48 -17.78
CA ILE A 3 18.41 -0.12 -17.13
C ILE A 3 17.42 1.01 -16.87
N ASP A 4 16.30 1.02 -17.58
CA ASP A 4 15.27 2.03 -17.43
C ASP A 4 14.68 1.97 -16.01
N GLN A 5 14.47 3.14 -15.43
CA GLN A 5 13.79 3.23 -14.13
C GLN A 5 12.32 2.80 -14.25
N PRO A 6 11.72 2.29 -13.17
CA PRO A 6 10.29 1.98 -13.19
C PRO A 6 9.45 3.22 -13.53
N ILE A 7 8.38 3.00 -14.28
CA ILE A 7 7.37 4.02 -14.55
C ILE A 7 6.39 4.03 -13.38
N ILE A 8 6.41 5.11 -12.60
CA ILE A 8 5.58 5.24 -11.39
C ILE A 8 4.35 6.08 -11.72
N ASN A 9 3.18 5.53 -11.43
CA ASN A 9 1.89 6.17 -11.61
C ASN A 9 1.14 6.25 -10.28
N ASP A 10 0.78 7.45 -9.86
CA ASP A 10 -0.09 7.65 -8.69
C ASP A 10 -1.55 7.65 -9.15
N VAL A 11 -2.34 6.76 -8.58
CA VAL A 11 -3.78 6.64 -8.81
C VAL A 11 -4.51 7.20 -7.59
N ILE A 12 -5.13 8.36 -7.77
CA ILE A 12 -5.77 9.09 -6.68
C ILE A 12 -7.22 8.64 -6.54
N VAL A 13 -7.61 8.29 -5.32
CA VAL A 13 -8.99 8.03 -4.93
C VAL A 13 -9.43 9.03 -3.86
N HIS A 14 -10.73 9.33 -3.83
CA HIS A 14 -11.31 10.25 -2.86
C HIS A 14 -12.19 9.47 -1.90
N LEU A 15 -12.02 9.70 -0.60
CA LEU A 15 -12.85 9.07 0.41
C LEU A 15 -14.31 9.56 0.28
N PRO A 16 -15.31 8.65 0.33
CA PRO A 16 -16.71 9.06 0.43
C PRO A 16 -16.96 9.83 1.75
N PRO A 17 -18.02 10.65 1.83
CA PRO A 17 -18.26 11.55 2.98
C PRO A 17 -18.19 10.87 4.34
N GLU A 18 -18.79 9.69 4.51
CA GLU A 18 -18.77 8.96 5.78
C GLU A 18 -17.36 8.46 6.13
N ALA A 19 -16.62 7.94 5.16
CA ALA A 19 -15.23 7.52 5.36
C ALA A 19 -14.34 8.71 5.68
N GLN A 20 -14.55 9.85 5.02
CA GLN A 20 -13.83 11.09 5.29
C GLN A 20 -14.09 11.59 6.72
N ARG A 21 -15.32 11.52 7.20
CA ARG A 21 -15.67 11.90 8.57
C ARG A 21 -14.94 11.02 9.59
N ILE A 22 -14.97 9.70 9.43
CA ILE A 22 -14.27 8.76 10.31
C ILE A 22 -12.75 9.03 10.28
N TYR A 23 -12.20 9.25 9.10
CA TYR A 23 -10.78 9.55 8.94
C TYR A 23 -10.38 10.85 9.65
N THR A 24 -11.15 11.91 9.47
CA THR A 24 -10.88 13.23 10.07
C THR A 24 -10.91 13.17 11.60
N GLU A 25 -11.86 12.43 12.18
CA GLU A 25 -11.92 12.23 13.64
C GLU A 25 -10.67 11.51 14.17
N LEU A 26 -10.28 10.40 13.54
CA LEU A 26 -9.08 9.65 13.93
C LEU A 26 -7.79 10.47 13.79
N GLU A 27 -7.69 11.26 12.74
CA GLU A 27 -6.53 12.08 12.47
C GLU A 27 -6.44 13.25 13.47
N ARG A 28 -7.57 13.85 13.83
CA ARG A 28 -7.63 14.87 14.89
C ARG A 28 -7.12 14.32 16.22
N ASP A 29 -7.60 13.14 16.61
CA ASP A 29 -7.17 12.48 17.83
C ASP A 29 -5.65 12.20 17.80
N MET A 30 -5.14 11.71 16.68
CA MET A 30 -3.71 11.47 16.49
C MET A 30 -2.89 12.75 16.65
N PHE A 31 -3.32 13.86 16.04
CA PHE A 31 -2.59 15.12 16.13
C PHE A 31 -2.70 15.77 17.50
N THR A 32 -3.80 15.57 18.22
CA THR A 32 -3.95 16.00 19.61
C THR A 32 -2.90 15.33 20.49
N GLU A 33 -2.77 14.02 20.41
CA GLU A 33 -1.75 13.25 21.13
C GLU A 33 -0.31 13.73 20.79
N LEU A 34 -0.05 14.12 19.54
CA LEU A 34 1.27 14.63 19.12
C LEU A 34 1.57 16.05 19.66
N GLN A 35 0.56 16.85 20.02
CA GLN A 35 0.74 18.23 20.48
C GLN A 35 0.88 18.38 22.00
N ASP A 36 0.30 17.50 22.78
CA ASP A 36 0.22 17.59 24.24
C ASP A 36 1.56 17.38 24.98
N GLY A 37 2.65 17.12 24.26
CA GLY A 37 4.05 17.48 24.59
C GLY A 37 4.70 16.89 25.85
N GLU A 38 3.97 16.26 26.74
CA GLU A 38 4.53 15.46 27.82
C GLU A 38 4.66 14.02 27.31
N GLU A 39 5.90 13.51 27.27
CA GLU A 39 6.25 12.17 26.78
C GLU A 39 5.15 11.54 25.92
N ILE A 40 5.15 11.89 24.63
CA ILE A 40 4.21 11.34 23.66
C ILE A 40 4.13 9.84 23.99
N ASP A 41 2.97 9.37 24.35
CA ASP A 41 2.73 7.95 24.37
C ASP A 41 2.85 7.49 22.91
N ALA A 42 4.10 7.21 22.53
CA ALA A 42 4.47 6.83 21.17
C ALA A 42 3.66 5.61 20.70
N VAL A 43 3.15 4.83 21.65
CA VAL A 43 2.28 3.68 21.39
C VAL A 43 0.90 4.14 20.94
N ASN A 44 0.33 5.16 21.58
CA ASN A 44 -0.99 5.70 21.17
C ASN A 44 -0.92 6.40 19.82
N ALA A 45 0.08 7.24 19.58
CA ALA A 45 0.26 7.89 18.28
C ALA A 45 0.49 6.88 17.14
N ALA A 46 1.29 5.84 17.38
CA ALA A 46 1.49 4.77 16.41
C ALA A 46 0.20 3.99 16.13
N ALA A 47 -0.59 3.69 17.17
CA ALA A 47 -1.88 2.99 17.01
C ALA A 47 -2.88 3.83 16.21
N LEU A 48 -2.99 5.14 16.48
CA LEU A 48 -3.86 6.05 15.74
C LEU A 48 -3.41 6.22 14.28
N THR A 49 -2.10 6.34 14.05
CA THR A 49 -1.53 6.36 12.69
C THR A 49 -1.93 5.12 11.90
N MET A 50 -1.85 3.93 12.51
CA MET A 50 -2.27 2.69 11.86
C MET A 50 -3.77 2.67 11.57
N LYS A 51 -4.62 3.20 12.45
CA LYS A 51 -6.06 3.32 12.19
C LYS A 51 -6.36 4.28 11.03
N CYS A 52 -5.66 5.41 10.95
CA CYS A 52 -5.76 6.32 9.81
C CYS A 52 -5.42 5.61 8.48
N LEU A 53 -4.34 4.84 8.44
CA LEU A 53 -3.95 4.07 7.25
C LEU A 53 -4.94 2.94 6.92
N GLN A 54 -5.56 2.31 7.92
CA GLN A 54 -6.62 1.33 7.73
C GLN A 54 -7.84 1.96 7.06
N VAL A 55 -8.30 3.11 7.55
CA VAL A 55 -9.43 3.84 6.94
C VAL A 55 -9.08 4.31 5.54
N ALA A 56 -7.89 4.85 5.31
CA ALA A 56 -7.42 5.22 3.97
C ALA A 56 -7.45 4.03 3.01
N SER A 57 -7.18 2.82 3.50
CA SER A 57 -7.23 1.58 2.71
C SER A 57 -8.64 1.03 2.52
N GLY A 58 -9.60 1.37 3.38
CA GLY A 58 -11.02 1.07 3.21
C GLY A 58 -11.65 0.16 4.27
N ALA A 59 -10.92 -0.22 5.31
CA ALA A 59 -11.48 -0.99 6.41
C ALA A 59 -10.83 -0.61 7.74
N LEU A 60 -11.57 -0.75 8.82
CA LEU A 60 -11.10 -0.46 10.18
C LEU A 60 -11.29 -1.70 11.05
N TYR A 61 -10.23 -2.16 11.70
CA TYR A 61 -10.34 -3.26 12.64
C TYR A 61 -11.16 -2.88 13.87
N THR A 62 -12.04 -3.80 14.26
CA THR A 62 -12.99 -3.62 15.37
C THR A 62 -12.68 -4.52 16.56
N SER A 63 -11.73 -5.44 16.43
CA SER A 63 -11.26 -6.31 17.50
C SER A 63 -9.77 -6.13 17.77
N PRO A 64 -9.32 -6.26 19.05
CA PRO A 64 -7.90 -6.11 19.42
C PRO A 64 -6.97 -7.12 18.74
N ASP A 65 -7.50 -8.29 18.36
CA ASP A 65 -6.74 -9.35 17.68
C ASP A 65 -6.71 -9.18 16.15
N ASN A 66 -7.23 -8.08 15.62
CA ASN A 66 -7.31 -7.76 14.19
C ASN A 66 -8.01 -8.83 13.32
N LYS A 67 -8.89 -9.63 13.91
CA LYS A 67 -9.67 -10.63 13.17
C LYS A 67 -10.96 -10.09 12.59
N ALA A 68 -11.64 -9.22 13.34
CA ALA A 68 -12.86 -8.56 12.91
C ALA A 68 -12.54 -7.15 12.37
N TYR A 69 -13.18 -6.76 11.29
CA TYR A 69 -13.09 -5.43 10.72
C TYR A 69 -14.42 -4.99 10.11
N ARG A 70 -14.58 -3.69 10.01
CA ARG A 70 -15.69 -3.05 9.31
C ARG A 70 -15.18 -2.42 8.02
N VAL A 71 -15.85 -2.68 6.90
CA VAL A 71 -15.58 -1.98 5.63
C VAL A 71 -16.08 -0.54 5.76
N VAL A 72 -15.24 0.40 5.40
CA VAL A 72 -15.51 1.84 5.45
C VAL A 72 -15.78 2.39 4.05
N HIS A 73 -15.00 1.93 3.06
CA HIS A 73 -15.21 2.26 1.64
C HIS A 73 -14.53 1.23 0.74
N ASN A 74 -14.85 1.28 -0.56
CA ASN A 74 -14.26 0.40 -1.58
C ASN A 74 -13.53 1.15 -2.71
N GLU A 75 -13.17 2.42 -2.49
CA GLU A 75 -12.55 3.26 -3.52
C GLU A 75 -11.26 2.67 -4.07
N LYS A 76 -10.40 2.12 -3.20
CA LYS A 76 -9.16 1.46 -3.64
C LYS A 76 -9.40 0.13 -4.35
N ILE A 77 -10.48 -0.58 -4.00
CA ILE A 77 -10.89 -1.79 -4.75
C ILE A 77 -11.30 -1.40 -6.18
N ALA A 78 -12.14 -0.37 -6.34
CA ALA A 78 -12.55 0.10 -7.65
C ALA A 78 -11.37 0.59 -8.51
N ALA A 79 -10.41 1.30 -7.88
CA ALA A 79 -9.18 1.71 -8.56
C ALA A 79 -8.33 0.51 -9.00
N LEU A 80 -8.21 -0.51 -8.15
CA LEU A 80 -7.49 -1.74 -8.51
C LEU A 80 -8.17 -2.47 -9.68
N GLU A 81 -9.50 -2.57 -9.69
CA GLU A 81 -10.27 -3.15 -10.81
C GLU A 81 -9.95 -2.42 -12.12
N SER A 82 -9.96 -1.08 -12.09
CA SER A 82 -9.62 -0.28 -13.28
C SER A 82 -8.20 -0.52 -13.77
N ILE A 83 -7.23 -0.60 -12.87
CA ILE A 83 -5.82 -0.90 -13.23
C ILE A 83 -5.71 -2.29 -13.87
N ILE A 84 -6.42 -3.29 -13.33
CA ILE A 84 -6.42 -4.66 -13.86
C ILE A 84 -7.05 -4.70 -15.25
N GLU A 85 -8.15 -3.97 -15.47
CA GLU A 85 -8.79 -3.85 -16.79
C GLU A 85 -7.85 -3.20 -17.81
N GLU A 86 -7.18 -2.12 -17.45
CA GLU A 86 -6.19 -1.44 -18.30
C GLU A 86 -4.97 -2.30 -18.61
N ALA A 87 -4.61 -3.21 -17.71
CA ALA A 87 -3.52 -4.18 -17.92
C ALA A 87 -3.86 -5.22 -19.01
N ALA A 88 -5.13 -5.30 -19.47
CA ALA A 88 -5.57 -6.11 -20.60
C ALA A 88 -5.10 -7.57 -20.56
N GLY A 89 -5.17 -8.20 -19.41
CA GLY A 89 -4.77 -9.59 -19.19
C GLY A 89 -3.31 -9.79 -18.78
N ALA A 90 -2.49 -8.73 -18.72
CA ALA A 90 -1.16 -8.82 -18.15
C ALA A 90 -1.25 -9.14 -16.63
N PRO A 91 -0.43 -10.06 -16.10
CA PRO A 91 -0.43 -10.38 -14.68
C PRO A 91 -0.07 -9.18 -13.81
N VAL A 92 -0.78 -9.00 -12.69
CA VAL A 92 -0.60 -7.91 -11.75
C VAL A 92 -0.20 -8.44 -10.38
N LEU A 93 0.94 -7.97 -9.86
CA LEU A 93 1.36 -8.19 -8.48
C LEU A 93 0.79 -7.05 -7.61
N VAL A 94 0.07 -7.40 -6.55
CA VAL A 94 -0.55 -6.44 -5.64
C VAL A 94 0.10 -6.54 -4.26
N ALA A 95 0.72 -5.45 -3.82
CA ALA A 95 1.25 -5.33 -2.47
C ALA A 95 0.19 -4.73 -1.54
N TYR A 96 -0.01 -5.35 -0.39
CA TYR A 96 -0.97 -4.92 0.63
C TYR A 96 -0.32 -4.89 2.02
N GLN A 97 -0.90 -4.11 2.96
CA GLN A 97 -0.41 -3.99 4.33
C GLN A 97 -1.30 -4.69 5.36
N PHE A 98 -2.62 -4.71 5.12
CA PHE A 98 -3.59 -5.22 6.09
C PHE A 98 -4.22 -6.53 5.62
N VAL A 99 -4.44 -7.46 6.57
CA VAL A 99 -5.16 -8.72 6.27
C VAL A 99 -6.55 -8.44 5.71
N SER A 100 -7.21 -7.36 6.18
CA SER A 100 -8.49 -6.90 5.64
C SER A 100 -8.42 -6.52 4.16
N ASP A 101 -7.30 -5.94 3.70
CA ASP A 101 -7.09 -5.64 2.28
C ASP A 101 -7.08 -6.92 1.45
N ALA A 102 -6.26 -7.89 1.85
CA ALA A 102 -6.16 -9.16 1.15
C ALA A 102 -7.51 -9.88 1.07
N LYS A 103 -8.25 -9.95 2.17
CA LYS A 103 -9.59 -10.58 2.20
C LYS A 103 -10.57 -9.88 1.26
N ARG A 104 -10.58 -8.55 1.25
CA ARG A 104 -11.47 -7.76 0.39
C ARG A 104 -11.10 -7.89 -1.09
N ILE A 105 -9.81 -7.85 -1.41
CA ILE A 105 -9.33 -8.03 -2.78
C ILE A 105 -9.67 -9.45 -3.29
N LEU A 106 -9.40 -10.50 -2.50
CA LEU A 106 -9.75 -11.87 -2.86
C LEU A 106 -11.26 -12.07 -3.10
N ALA A 107 -12.10 -11.35 -2.34
CA ALA A 107 -13.55 -11.42 -2.51
C ALA A 107 -14.06 -10.66 -3.75
N SER A 108 -13.35 -9.61 -4.18
CA SER A 108 -13.79 -8.70 -5.25
C SER A 108 -13.16 -9.03 -6.60
N ILE A 109 -11.90 -9.45 -6.62
CA ILE A 109 -11.13 -9.64 -7.86
C ILE A 109 -11.14 -11.11 -8.26
N LYS A 110 -11.77 -11.40 -9.38
CA LYS A 110 -11.81 -12.77 -9.93
C LYS A 110 -10.41 -13.25 -10.32
N GLY A 111 -10.06 -14.45 -9.87
CA GLY A 111 -8.76 -15.07 -10.16
C GLY A 111 -7.61 -14.54 -9.29
N ALA A 112 -7.88 -13.63 -8.34
CA ALA A 112 -6.89 -13.21 -7.37
C ALA A 112 -6.47 -14.38 -6.46
N ARG A 113 -5.18 -14.48 -6.19
CA ARG A 113 -4.60 -15.51 -5.34
C ARG A 113 -3.61 -14.88 -4.37
N LEU A 114 -3.60 -15.38 -3.14
CA LEU A 114 -2.64 -14.96 -2.13
C LEU A 114 -1.31 -15.69 -2.32
N MET A 115 -0.20 -14.98 -2.23
CA MET A 115 1.11 -15.58 -2.12
C MET A 115 1.19 -16.34 -0.79
N ASP A 116 1.54 -17.59 -0.86
CA ASP A 116 1.69 -18.50 0.29
C ASP A 116 3.08 -19.15 0.30
N LYS A 117 3.28 -20.11 1.18
CA LYS A 117 4.56 -20.86 1.29
C LYS A 117 4.65 -22.04 0.32
N ASP A 118 3.59 -22.33 -0.43
CA ASP A 118 3.61 -23.40 -1.43
C ASP A 118 4.45 -22.95 -2.64
N PRO A 119 5.55 -23.65 -2.94
CA PRO A 119 6.36 -23.33 -4.11
C PRO A 119 5.57 -23.40 -5.44
N GLN A 120 4.43 -24.07 -5.46
CA GLN A 120 3.58 -24.13 -6.65
C GLN A 120 2.95 -22.77 -6.97
N THR A 121 2.62 -21.98 -5.96
CA THR A 121 2.09 -20.63 -6.17
C THR A 121 3.07 -19.75 -6.94
N LEU A 122 4.35 -19.75 -6.56
CA LEU A 122 5.39 -19.03 -7.30
C LEU A 122 5.60 -19.54 -8.71
N ARG A 123 5.59 -20.88 -8.91
CA ARG A 123 5.69 -21.48 -10.24
C ARG A 123 4.52 -21.10 -11.14
N ASP A 124 3.30 -21.11 -10.61
CA ASP A 124 2.09 -20.72 -11.34
C ASP A 124 2.09 -19.23 -11.71
N TRP A 125 2.58 -18.37 -10.79
CA TRP A 125 2.79 -16.96 -11.10
C TRP A 125 3.79 -16.77 -12.23
N ASN A 126 4.97 -17.36 -12.13
CA ASN A 126 6.02 -17.24 -13.15
C ASN A 126 5.63 -17.88 -14.50
N ALA A 127 4.72 -18.84 -14.49
CA ALA A 127 4.14 -19.43 -15.69
C ALA A 127 2.96 -18.62 -16.28
N GLY A 128 2.62 -17.46 -15.70
CA GLY A 128 1.52 -16.61 -16.17
C GLY A 128 0.12 -17.16 -15.92
N LYS A 129 -0.02 -18.13 -14.99
CA LYS A 129 -1.32 -18.76 -14.68
C LYS A 129 -2.14 -17.99 -13.64
N ILE A 130 -1.52 -17.05 -12.92
CA ILE A 130 -2.17 -16.26 -11.89
C ILE A 130 -2.34 -14.83 -12.41
N PRO A 131 -3.56 -14.36 -12.69
CA PRO A 131 -3.78 -13.03 -13.24
C PRO A 131 -3.51 -11.92 -12.22
N VAL A 132 -3.78 -12.17 -10.94
CA VAL A 132 -3.57 -11.20 -9.85
C VAL A 132 -3.02 -11.94 -8.64
N LEU A 133 -1.79 -11.63 -8.26
CA LEU A 133 -1.13 -12.21 -7.09
C LEU A 133 -1.00 -11.17 -5.98
N LEU A 134 -1.50 -11.50 -4.80
CA LEU A 134 -1.39 -10.65 -3.61
C LEU A 134 -0.18 -11.05 -2.78
N ALA A 135 0.66 -10.10 -2.43
CA ALA A 135 1.81 -10.34 -1.56
C ALA A 135 1.94 -9.26 -0.49
N HIS A 136 2.11 -9.70 0.77
CA HIS A 136 2.54 -8.79 1.82
C HIS A 136 4.04 -8.52 1.66
N PRO A 137 4.50 -7.26 1.64
CA PRO A 137 5.91 -6.95 1.38
C PRO A 137 6.90 -7.65 2.31
N ALA A 138 6.55 -7.84 3.58
CA ALA A 138 7.39 -8.58 4.53
C ALA A 138 7.56 -10.06 4.16
N SER A 139 6.55 -10.69 3.55
CA SER A 139 6.62 -12.09 3.15
C SER A 139 7.29 -12.31 1.81
N ALA A 140 7.36 -11.29 0.96
CA ALA A 140 8.09 -11.29 -0.31
C ALA A 140 9.62 -11.15 -0.13
N GLY A 141 10.09 -10.95 1.10
CA GLY A 141 11.46 -10.57 1.43
C GLY A 141 12.55 -11.63 1.20
N HIS A 142 12.22 -12.91 1.08
CA HIS A 142 13.23 -13.97 1.07
C HIS A 142 13.41 -14.62 -0.30
N GLY A 143 14.22 -13.97 -1.16
CA GLY A 143 14.82 -14.64 -2.34
C GLY A 143 13.87 -15.05 -3.46
N LEU A 144 12.61 -14.65 -3.44
CA LEU A 144 11.63 -15.01 -4.46
C LEU A 144 11.95 -14.33 -5.79
N ASN A 145 12.03 -15.09 -6.85
CA ASN A 145 12.18 -14.61 -8.22
C ASN A 145 10.79 -14.52 -8.86
N MET A 146 10.25 -13.31 -9.02
CA MET A 146 8.88 -13.09 -9.49
C MET A 146 8.82 -12.38 -10.85
N GLN A 147 9.96 -12.03 -11.42
CA GLN A 147 10.07 -11.23 -12.64
C GLN A 147 9.52 -11.93 -13.89
N ASP A 148 9.49 -13.27 -13.91
CA ASP A 148 8.99 -14.00 -15.08
C ASP A 148 7.47 -13.90 -15.21
N GLY A 149 6.76 -13.80 -14.08
CA GLY A 149 5.30 -13.73 -14.05
C GLY A 149 4.72 -12.40 -14.52
N GLY A 150 5.42 -11.29 -14.29
CA GLY A 150 4.86 -9.98 -14.62
C GLY A 150 5.82 -8.83 -14.43
N ASN A 151 5.38 -7.66 -14.86
CA ASN A 151 6.10 -6.38 -14.78
C ASN A 151 5.24 -5.22 -14.25
N ILE A 152 4.07 -5.53 -13.67
CA ILE A 152 3.15 -4.57 -13.09
C ILE A 152 3.04 -4.83 -11.59
N LEU A 153 3.34 -3.82 -10.80
CA LEU A 153 3.15 -3.80 -9.35
C LEU A 153 2.13 -2.74 -8.97
N VAL A 154 1.14 -3.10 -8.17
CA VAL A 154 0.21 -2.18 -7.55
C VAL A 154 0.44 -2.16 -6.05
N ASN A 155 0.78 -1.01 -5.50
CA ASN A 155 0.77 -0.75 -4.07
C ASN A 155 -0.64 -0.33 -3.66
N PHE A 156 -1.43 -1.29 -3.17
CA PHE A 156 -2.83 -1.08 -2.78
C PHE A 156 -2.93 -0.27 -1.48
N SER A 157 -2.12 -0.60 -0.51
CA SER A 157 -1.98 0.12 0.75
C SER A 157 -0.50 0.34 1.08
N HIS A 158 -0.24 1.28 1.99
CA HIS A 158 1.11 1.79 2.21
C HIS A 158 1.53 1.59 3.67
N GLY A 159 2.75 1.10 3.89
CA GLY A 159 3.34 0.92 5.20
C GLY A 159 4.59 1.77 5.37
N TRP A 160 4.93 2.05 6.64
CA TRP A 160 6.09 2.86 7.01
C TRP A 160 7.44 2.19 6.75
N ASN A 161 7.48 0.87 6.57
CA ASN A 161 8.73 0.13 6.40
C ASN A 161 9.26 0.28 4.96
N LEU A 162 10.29 1.12 4.82
CA LEU A 162 10.95 1.36 3.53
C LEU A 162 11.60 0.08 2.97
N GLU A 163 12.22 -0.73 3.83
CA GLU A 163 12.88 -1.96 3.39
C GLU A 163 11.89 -2.93 2.74
N HIS A 164 10.74 -3.14 3.36
CA HIS A 164 9.67 -3.96 2.79
C HIS A 164 9.21 -3.45 1.42
N TYR A 165 9.08 -2.13 1.28
CA TYR A 165 8.70 -1.51 0.01
C TYR A 165 9.77 -1.76 -1.08
N LEU A 166 11.04 -1.56 -0.76
CA LEU A 166 12.14 -1.78 -1.69
C LEU A 166 12.26 -3.26 -2.07
N GLN A 167 12.07 -4.15 -1.11
CA GLN A 167 12.11 -5.60 -1.34
C GLN A 167 11.05 -6.04 -2.36
N ILE A 168 9.80 -5.60 -2.23
CA ILE A 168 8.75 -6.02 -3.17
C ILE A 168 9.01 -5.48 -4.59
N ILE A 169 9.51 -4.24 -4.72
CA ILE A 169 9.87 -3.67 -6.01
C ILE A 169 11.00 -4.48 -6.65
N GLU A 170 12.00 -4.87 -5.88
CA GLU A 170 13.14 -5.63 -6.39
C GLU A 170 12.69 -6.97 -7.01
N ARG A 171 11.61 -7.60 -6.51
CA ARG A 171 11.15 -8.92 -7.00
C ARG A 171 10.75 -8.94 -8.47
N ILE A 172 10.24 -7.84 -8.98
CA ILE A 172 9.85 -7.68 -10.39
C ILE A 172 10.56 -6.51 -11.07
N GLY A 173 11.52 -5.88 -10.37
CA GLY A 173 12.16 -4.65 -10.80
C GLY A 173 12.96 -4.74 -12.09
N PRO A 174 13.34 -3.58 -12.67
CA PRO A 174 13.98 -3.51 -13.98
C PRO A 174 15.28 -4.31 -14.06
N VAL A 175 16.06 -4.34 -12.99
CA VAL A 175 17.33 -5.11 -12.92
C VAL A 175 17.03 -6.61 -13.10
N ARG A 176 16.06 -7.15 -12.38
CA ARG A 176 15.67 -8.57 -12.49
C ARG A 176 15.04 -8.89 -13.83
N GLN A 177 14.21 -8.01 -14.38
CA GLN A 177 13.65 -8.16 -15.72
C GLN A 177 14.78 -8.27 -16.75
N ALA A 178 15.74 -7.39 -16.72
CA ALA A 178 16.89 -7.40 -17.63
C ALA A 178 17.76 -8.67 -17.47
N GLN A 179 18.06 -9.07 -16.23
CA GLN A 179 18.85 -10.27 -15.92
C GLN A 179 18.18 -11.57 -16.39
N SER A 180 16.85 -11.60 -16.39
CA SER A 180 16.07 -12.77 -16.82
C SER A 180 15.71 -12.77 -18.31
N GLY A 181 16.26 -11.81 -19.07
CA GLY A 181 16.01 -11.74 -20.52
C GLY A 181 14.64 -11.18 -20.91
N HIS A 182 13.97 -10.47 -19.98
CA HIS A 182 12.69 -9.79 -20.23
C HIS A 182 12.91 -8.27 -20.37
N PRO A 183 13.31 -7.74 -21.55
CA PRO A 183 13.54 -6.32 -21.75
C PRO A 183 12.20 -5.57 -21.88
N ARG A 184 11.49 -5.46 -20.79
CA ARG A 184 10.18 -4.79 -20.72
C ARG A 184 10.15 -3.75 -19.59
N PRO A 185 9.42 -2.64 -19.77
CA PRO A 185 9.29 -1.64 -18.72
C PRO A 185 8.56 -2.20 -17.52
N VAL A 186 8.91 -1.72 -16.32
CA VAL A 186 8.21 -2.04 -15.08
C VAL A 186 7.29 -0.89 -14.72
N PHE A 187 6.03 -1.19 -14.48
CA PHE A 187 5.01 -0.22 -14.07
C PHE A 187 4.70 -0.40 -12.58
N ILE A 188 4.73 0.70 -11.84
CA ILE A 188 4.38 0.73 -10.41
C ILE A 188 3.23 1.71 -10.25
N TYR A 189 2.10 1.22 -9.76
CA TYR A 189 0.92 2.02 -9.44
C TYR A 189 0.81 2.17 -7.93
N ASN A 190 0.73 3.41 -7.44
CA ASN A 190 0.42 3.70 -6.05
C ASN A 190 -1.03 4.15 -5.97
N ILE A 191 -1.90 3.39 -5.31
CA ILE A 191 -3.28 3.83 -5.04
C ILE A 191 -3.26 4.68 -3.78
N ILE A 192 -3.62 5.95 -3.91
CA ILE A 192 -3.48 6.97 -2.87
C ILE A 192 -4.86 7.52 -2.53
N ALA A 193 -5.28 7.42 -1.28
CA ALA A 193 -6.44 8.15 -0.79
C ALA A 193 -6.04 9.61 -0.52
N GLU A 194 -6.62 10.52 -1.29
CA GLU A 194 -6.29 11.95 -1.21
C GLU A 194 -6.65 12.53 0.16
N GLY A 195 -5.81 13.42 0.66
CA GLY A 195 -6.00 14.04 1.97
C GLY A 195 -5.74 13.12 3.16
N THR A 196 -5.10 11.96 2.95
CA THR A 196 -4.76 11.02 4.02
C THR A 196 -3.25 10.89 4.22
N LEU A 197 -2.85 10.12 5.24
CA LEU A 197 -1.44 9.79 5.52
C LEU A 197 -0.77 8.96 4.42
N ASP A 198 -1.49 8.45 3.43
CA ASP A 198 -0.89 7.71 2.31
C ASP A 198 0.24 8.51 1.65
N ARG A 199 0.04 9.81 1.42
CA ARG A 199 1.09 10.67 0.83
C ARG A 199 2.30 10.84 1.73
N ALA A 200 2.09 10.99 3.03
CA ALA A 200 3.19 11.12 4.00
C ALA A 200 4.03 9.83 4.05
N VAL A 201 3.37 8.68 4.02
CA VAL A 201 4.04 7.37 3.97
C VAL A 201 4.87 7.22 2.69
N ILE A 202 4.33 7.61 1.55
CA ILE A 202 5.03 7.55 0.26
C ILE A 202 6.22 8.54 0.24
N ALA A 203 6.03 9.76 0.76
CA ALA A 203 7.11 10.75 0.85
C ALA A 203 8.28 10.26 1.70
N ARG A 204 8.01 9.48 2.75
CA ARG A 204 9.06 8.87 3.58
C ARG A 204 9.97 7.91 2.79
N ARG A 205 9.48 7.28 1.74
CA ARG A 205 10.28 6.36 0.90
C ARG A 205 11.50 7.04 0.26
N SER A 206 11.43 8.36 0.07
CA SER A 206 12.53 9.17 -0.46
C SER A 206 13.28 9.96 0.61
N SER A 207 12.94 9.82 1.90
CA SER A 207 13.53 10.56 3.00
C SER A 207 14.08 9.62 4.08
N LYS A 208 15.10 10.12 4.83
CA LYS A 208 15.63 9.42 6.01
C LYS A 208 14.98 9.89 7.31
N LYS A 209 13.91 10.69 7.22
CA LYS A 209 13.24 11.26 8.39
C LYS A 209 12.53 10.19 9.21
N GLU A 210 12.48 10.38 10.50
CA GLU A 210 11.67 9.56 11.38
C GLU A 210 10.16 9.80 11.13
N VAL A 211 9.34 8.80 11.47
CA VAL A 211 7.87 8.88 11.27
C VAL A 211 7.28 10.07 12.01
N GLN A 212 7.74 10.33 13.23
CA GLN A 212 7.28 11.44 14.05
C GLN A 212 7.53 12.79 13.38
N ASP A 213 8.72 12.99 12.82
CA ASP A 213 9.06 14.26 12.14
C ASP A 213 8.14 14.49 10.93
N ILE A 214 7.85 13.45 10.18
CA ILE A 214 6.95 13.52 9.01
C ILE A 214 5.53 13.88 9.44
N LEU A 215 5.03 13.29 10.52
CA LEU A 215 3.70 13.58 11.05
C LEU A 215 3.60 15.02 11.56
N LEU A 216 4.62 15.53 12.25
CA LEU A 216 4.68 16.91 12.71
C LEU A 216 4.77 17.90 11.54
N GLU A 217 5.52 17.60 10.49
CA GLU A 217 5.56 18.42 9.27
C GLU A 217 4.20 18.44 8.57
N GLU A 218 3.53 17.30 8.48
CA GLU A 218 2.19 17.22 7.89
C GLU A 218 1.17 18.02 8.69
N LEU A 219 1.22 17.94 10.00
CA LEU A 219 0.40 18.77 10.89
C LEU A 219 0.62 20.27 10.64
N LYS A 220 1.89 20.69 10.58
CA LYS A 220 2.25 22.10 10.33
C LYS A 220 1.72 22.54 8.96
N ARG A 221 1.92 21.73 7.92
CA ARG A 221 1.45 22.01 6.56
C ARG A 221 -0.06 22.21 6.50
N ARG A 222 -0.82 21.39 7.22
CA ARG A 222 -2.30 21.50 7.27
C ARG A 222 -2.77 22.75 8.01
N LYS A 223 -2.13 23.09 9.13
CA LYS A 223 -2.42 24.35 9.84
C LYS A 223 -2.16 25.57 8.96
N GLU A 224 -1.04 25.60 8.23
CA GLU A 224 -0.70 26.69 7.30
C GLU A 224 -1.67 26.76 6.11
N ALA A 225 -2.23 25.64 5.68
CA ALA A 225 -3.24 25.57 4.61
C ALA A 225 -4.67 25.90 5.09
N GLY A 226 -4.85 26.19 6.39
CA GLY A 226 -6.17 26.49 6.96
C GLY A 226 -7.13 25.29 7.00
N ILE A 227 -6.60 24.07 6.94
CA ILE A 227 -7.39 22.86 7.08
C ILE A 227 -7.65 22.65 8.56
N GLU A 228 -8.92 22.68 8.97
CA GLU A 228 -9.31 22.39 10.36
C GLU A 228 -8.89 20.95 10.72
N ILE A 229 -8.21 20.86 11.85
CA ILE A 229 -7.73 19.59 12.43
C ILE A 229 -8.57 19.29 13.65
#